data_8324f7d5ff51180e3036ae74af18dfad
#
_entry.id   8324f7d5ff51180e3036ae74af18dfad
#
_cell.length_a   1.000
_cell.length_b   1.000
_cell.length_c   1.000
_cell.angle_alpha   90.00
_cell.angle_beta   90.00
_cell.angle_gamma   90.00
#
_symmetry.space_group_name_H-M   'P 1'
#
loop_
_entity.id
_entity.type
_entity.pdbx_description
1 polymer ?
#
loop_
_entity_poly.entity_id
_entity_poly.type
_entity_poly.pdbx_seq_one_letter_code
_entity_poly.pdbx_strand_id
1 'polypeptide(L)'
;HRFVNEIIEFGAVKTDENLNIIDRFEMLISPQIGKKLCSKVKKLTKITNEELRESGCTFMHAVSEFKKFCGDCVLVTWGTSDILALIENYMYYAHRPELPFLTSYCNVQDYCEKCLSVNDKSSQLGLSVCADMLAINFDVEEQHRAYADAELTLKCMKHFVEDYPIDD
;
A
#
# COMPACT_ATOMS: atom_id res chain seq x y z
N HIS A 1 20.83 4.56 13.40
CA HIS A 1 19.71 3.92 12.69
C HIS A 1 20.01 3.95 11.19
N ARG A 2 20.11 2.79 10.59
CA ARG A 2 20.30 2.67 9.14
C ARG A 2 18.89 2.65 8.54
N PHE A 3 18.39 3.81 8.17
CA PHE A 3 17.16 3.95 7.40
C PHE A 3 17.36 3.29 6.03
N VAL A 4 16.48 2.40 5.64
CA VAL A 4 16.76 1.51 4.52
C VAL A 4 15.94 1.81 3.28
N ASN A 5 14.66 2.24 3.43
CA ASN A 5 13.74 2.38 2.30
C ASN A 5 12.88 3.65 2.41
N GLU A 6 13.18 4.65 1.59
CA GLU A 6 12.29 5.82 1.45
C GLU A 6 11.06 5.46 0.63
N ILE A 7 9.89 5.84 1.12
CA ILE A 7 8.64 5.75 0.34
C ILE A 7 8.69 6.80 -0.78
N ILE A 8 8.40 6.39 -1.99
CA ILE A 8 8.41 7.24 -3.19
C ILE A 8 7.03 7.46 -3.79
N GLU A 9 6.03 6.72 -3.34
CA GLU A 9 4.65 6.84 -3.79
C GLU A 9 3.68 6.42 -2.69
N PHE A 10 2.62 7.19 -2.49
CA PHE A 10 1.41 6.75 -1.80
C PHE A 10 0.31 6.53 -2.83
N GLY A 11 -0.34 5.40 -2.76
CA GLY A 11 -1.54 5.08 -3.54
C GLY A 11 -2.57 4.41 -2.65
N ALA A 12 -3.81 4.87 -2.71
CA ALA A 12 -4.90 4.30 -1.94
C ALA A 12 -6.26 4.47 -2.64
N VAL A 13 -7.17 3.59 -2.31
CA VAL A 13 -8.59 3.74 -2.64
C VAL A 13 -9.39 3.82 -1.35
N LYS A 14 -10.38 4.69 -1.33
CA LYS A 14 -11.34 4.81 -0.23
C LYS A 14 -12.66 4.19 -0.65
N THR A 15 -13.25 3.40 0.23
CA THR A 15 -14.52 2.71 -0.05
C THR A 15 -15.62 3.14 0.91
N ASP A 16 -16.86 2.91 0.49
CA ASP A 16 -18.01 2.87 1.36
C ASP A 16 -18.11 1.52 2.11
N GLU A 17 -19.15 1.34 2.92
CA GLU A 17 -19.45 0.12 3.68
C GLU A 17 -19.68 -1.11 2.78
N ASN A 18 -20.06 -0.90 1.52
CA ASN A 18 -20.27 -1.96 0.54
C ASN A 18 -19.01 -2.24 -0.31
N LEU A 19 -17.86 -1.70 0.09
CA LEU A 19 -16.59 -1.80 -0.62
C LEU A 19 -16.62 -1.20 -2.04
N ASN A 20 -17.50 -0.23 -2.32
CA ASN A 20 -17.45 0.53 -3.56
C ASN A 20 -16.46 1.69 -3.41
N ILE A 21 -15.61 1.87 -4.40
CA ILE A 21 -14.65 2.98 -4.41
C ILE A 21 -15.40 4.31 -4.50
N ILE A 22 -15.20 5.18 -3.48
CA ILE A 22 -15.79 6.51 -3.41
C ILE A 22 -14.75 7.61 -3.60
N ASP A 23 -13.46 7.32 -3.38
CA ASP A 23 -12.38 8.28 -3.58
C ASP A 23 -11.05 7.58 -3.83
N ARG A 24 -10.07 8.31 -4.37
CA ARG A 24 -8.75 7.82 -4.77
C ARG A 24 -7.67 8.78 -4.33
N PHE A 25 -6.53 8.23 -3.93
CA PHE A 25 -5.36 9.00 -3.52
C PHE A 25 -4.12 8.48 -4.24
N GLU A 26 -3.38 9.38 -4.85
CA GLU A 26 -2.09 9.09 -5.48
C GLU A 26 -1.17 10.28 -5.27
N MET A 27 0.04 10.04 -4.76
CA MET A 27 1.01 11.10 -4.54
C MET A 27 2.43 10.59 -4.63
N LEU A 28 3.23 11.20 -5.49
CA LEU A 28 4.65 10.93 -5.60
C LEU A 28 5.43 11.67 -4.52
N ILE A 29 6.47 11.03 -3.99
CA ILE A 29 7.30 11.54 -2.91
C ILE A 29 8.75 11.59 -3.38
N SER A 30 9.34 12.77 -3.36
CA SER A 30 10.75 12.96 -3.68
C SER A 30 11.62 12.43 -2.54
N PRO A 31 12.47 11.42 -2.78
CA PRO A 31 13.38 10.91 -1.76
C PRO A 31 14.37 12.00 -1.34
N GLN A 32 14.58 12.15 -0.03
CA GLN A 32 15.45 13.21 0.52
C GLN A 32 16.85 12.69 0.87
N ILE A 33 16.98 11.40 1.11
CA ILE A 33 18.25 10.73 1.46
C ILE A 33 18.86 10.10 0.21
N GLY A 34 18.09 9.25 -0.46
CA GLY A 34 18.48 8.62 -1.71
C GLY A 34 18.27 9.57 -2.89
N LYS A 35 19.33 10.22 -3.38
CA LYS A 35 19.23 11.20 -4.48
C LYS A 35 18.73 10.63 -5.80
N LYS A 36 18.77 9.32 -6.00
CA LYS A 36 18.37 8.63 -7.24
C LYS A 36 17.79 7.25 -6.93
N LEU A 37 16.73 6.90 -7.64
CA LEU A 37 16.20 5.55 -7.63
C LEU A 37 17.20 4.57 -8.23
N CYS A 38 17.34 3.40 -7.59
CA CYS A 38 18.12 2.32 -8.17
C CYS A 38 17.39 1.73 -9.40
N SER A 39 18.15 1.08 -10.28
CA SER A 39 17.62 0.52 -11.54
C SER A 39 16.50 -0.51 -11.30
N LYS A 40 16.58 -1.27 -10.21
CA LYS A 40 15.57 -2.27 -9.84
C LYS A 40 14.22 -1.60 -9.55
N VAL A 41 14.21 -0.53 -8.73
CA VAL A 41 12.99 0.21 -8.39
C VAL A 41 12.38 0.85 -9.63
N LYS A 42 13.19 1.54 -10.46
CA LYS A 42 12.71 2.13 -11.72
C LYS A 42 12.07 1.11 -12.66
N LYS A 43 12.69 -0.09 -12.80
CA LYS A 43 12.16 -1.15 -13.64
C LYS A 43 10.84 -1.70 -13.09
N LEU A 44 10.73 -1.79 -11.77
CA LEU A 44 9.58 -2.37 -11.09
C LEU A 44 8.37 -1.41 -11.10
N THR A 45 8.59 -0.16 -10.65
CA THR A 45 7.52 0.83 -10.47
C THR A 45 7.28 1.68 -11.71
N LYS A 46 8.23 1.68 -12.66
CA LYS A 46 8.29 2.58 -13.82
C LYS A 46 8.39 4.07 -13.48
N ILE A 47 8.49 4.40 -12.19
CA ILE A 47 8.70 5.77 -11.74
C ILE A 47 10.12 6.22 -12.09
N THR A 48 10.25 7.42 -12.63
CA THR A 48 11.53 8.02 -13.03
C THR A 48 12.02 9.05 -12.01
N ASN A 49 13.32 9.35 -12.01
CA ASN A 49 13.84 10.43 -11.18
C ASN A 49 13.32 11.80 -11.62
N GLU A 50 13.02 11.96 -12.90
CA GLU A 50 12.42 13.15 -13.49
C GLU A 50 11.03 13.41 -12.92
N GLU A 51 10.16 12.41 -12.94
CA GLU A 51 8.82 12.50 -12.34
C GLU A 51 8.88 12.87 -10.85
N LEU A 52 9.77 12.21 -10.09
CA LEU A 52 9.91 12.52 -8.65
C LEU A 52 10.41 13.95 -8.41
N ARG A 53 11.26 14.48 -9.30
CA ARG A 53 11.76 15.85 -9.19
C ARG A 53 10.71 16.90 -9.56
N GLU A 54 9.87 16.60 -10.56
CA GLU A 54 8.88 17.54 -11.11
C GLU A 54 7.56 17.52 -10.34
N SER A 55 7.13 16.32 -9.91
CA SER A 55 5.81 16.10 -9.32
C SER A 55 5.86 15.58 -7.89
N GLY A 56 7.03 15.18 -7.39
CA GLY A 56 7.18 14.63 -6.05
C GLY A 56 7.14 15.73 -4.99
N CYS A 57 6.44 15.47 -3.90
CA CYS A 57 6.40 16.30 -2.70
C CYS A 57 7.32 15.77 -1.59
N THR A 58 7.38 16.44 -0.45
CA THR A 58 8.06 15.92 0.73
C THR A 58 7.23 14.82 1.40
N PHE A 59 7.90 13.87 2.06
CA PHE A 59 7.21 12.80 2.80
C PHE A 59 6.20 13.35 3.82
N MET A 60 6.57 14.37 4.60
CA MET A 60 5.67 14.94 5.61
C MET A 60 4.45 15.64 5.03
N HIS A 61 4.59 16.23 3.83
CA HIS A 61 3.44 16.77 3.11
C HIS A 61 2.50 15.66 2.66
N ALA A 62 3.05 14.60 2.04
CA ALA A 62 2.28 13.44 1.62
C ALA A 62 1.53 12.78 2.79
N VAL A 63 2.19 12.60 3.94
CA VAL A 63 1.54 12.08 5.16
C VAL A 63 0.40 12.97 5.63
N SER A 64 0.58 14.28 5.59
CA SER A 64 -0.48 15.23 5.99
C SER A 64 -1.71 15.11 5.10
N GLU A 65 -1.52 15.05 3.79
CA GLU A 65 -2.61 14.88 2.82
C GLU A 65 -3.25 13.48 2.92
N PHE A 66 -2.43 12.44 3.09
CA PHE A 66 -2.91 11.08 3.29
C PHE A 66 -3.76 10.94 4.55
N LYS A 67 -3.35 11.56 5.66
CA LYS A 67 -4.14 11.62 6.89
C LYS A 67 -5.51 12.25 6.67
N LYS A 68 -5.58 13.36 5.93
CA LYS A 68 -6.85 14.01 5.58
C LYS A 68 -7.74 13.11 4.72
N PHE A 69 -7.13 12.42 3.76
CA PHE A 69 -7.82 11.47 2.91
C PHE A 69 -8.37 10.29 3.71
N CYS A 70 -7.60 9.70 4.62
CA CYS A 70 -8.05 8.59 5.47
C CYS A 70 -9.25 8.98 6.35
N GLY A 71 -9.20 10.14 7.01
CA GLY A 71 -10.22 10.51 7.99
C GLY A 71 -10.33 9.44 9.08
N ASP A 72 -11.53 8.92 9.30
CA ASP A 72 -11.83 7.87 10.29
C ASP A 72 -11.83 6.45 9.70
N CYS A 73 -11.32 6.27 8.47
CA CYS A 73 -11.28 4.96 7.83
C CYS A 73 -10.22 4.05 8.46
N VAL A 74 -10.50 2.76 8.50
CA VAL A 74 -9.51 1.72 8.83
C VAL A 74 -8.59 1.54 7.61
N LEU A 75 -7.27 1.50 7.86
CA LEU A 75 -6.31 1.19 6.81
C LEU A 75 -6.32 -0.30 6.50
N VAL A 76 -6.28 -0.60 5.21
CA VAL A 76 -6.25 -1.97 4.69
C VAL A 76 -5.04 -2.10 3.79
N THR A 77 -4.22 -3.14 3.98
CA THR A 77 -2.99 -3.36 3.20
C THR A 77 -2.84 -4.81 2.79
N TRP A 78 -2.05 -5.04 1.73
CA TRP A 78 -1.57 -6.38 1.41
C TRP A 78 -0.32 -6.69 2.22
N GLY A 79 -0.49 -7.43 3.31
CA GLY A 79 0.59 -7.73 4.25
C GLY A 79 0.92 -6.55 5.18
N THR A 80 2.06 -6.66 5.83
CA THR A 80 2.51 -5.70 6.86
C THR A 80 3.58 -4.73 6.36
N SER A 81 4.16 -4.97 5.19
CA SER A 81 5.33 -4.22 4.68
C SER A 81 5.07 -2.74 4.52
N ASP A 82 3.87 -2.37 4.02
CA ASP A 82 3.51 -0.96 3.79
C ASP A 82 3.35 -0.20 5.10
N ILE A 83 2.74 -0.84 6.09
CA ILE A 83 2.58 -0.25 7.43
C ILE A 83 3.93 -0.06 8.10
N LEU A 84 4.82 -1.05 8.03
CA LEU A 84 6.17 -0.93 8.59
C LEU A 84 6.97 0.16 7.89
N ALA A 85 6.93 0.22 6.56
CA ALA A 85 7.59 1.28 5.80
C ALA A 85 7.04 2.67 6.17
N LEU A 86 5.73 2.81 6.33
CA LEU A 86 5.10 4.06 6.74
C LEU A 86 5.57 4.51 8.12
N ILE A 87 5.58 3.60 9.09
CA ILE A 87 6.06 3.87 10.46
C ILE A 87 7.54 4.26 10.46
N GLU A 88 8.40 3.50 9.78
CA GLU A 88 9.84 3.78 9.72
C GLU A 88 10.14 5.14 9.09
N ASN A 89 9.49 5.48 7.98
CA ASN A 89 9.64 6.78 7.34
C ASN A 89 9.13 7.90 8.24
N TYR A 90 7.98 7.70 8.89
CA TYR A 90 7.44 8.71 9.81
C TYR A 90 8.36 8.95 11.01
N MET A 91 8.86 7.89 11.65
CA MET A 91 9.82 8.00 12.76
C MET A 91 11.07 8.78 12.34
N TYR A 92 11.56 8.53 11.13
CA TYR A 92 12.75 9.21 10.61
C TYR A 92 12.50 10.72 10.38
N TYR A 93 11.44 11.07 9.68
CA TYR A 93 11.17 12.46 9.27
C TYR A 93 10.51 13.32 10.35
N ALA A 94 9.63 12.74 11.17
CA ALA A 94 8.93 13.45 12.24
C ALA A 94 9.70 13.46 13.55
N HIS A 95 10.75 12.62 13.68
CA HIS A 95 11.47 12.41 14.94
C HIS A 95 10.56 12.00 16.11
N ARG A 96 9.50 11.27 15.81
CA ARG A 96 8.49 10.79 16.77
C ARG A 96 8.24 9.30 16.56
N PRO A 97 8.09 8.51 17.64
CA PRO A 97 7.90 7.06 17.52
C PRO A 97 6.49 6.65 17.11
N GLU A 98 5.51 7.55 17.18
CA GLU A 98 4.11 7.24 16.97
C GLU A 98 3.57 7.90 15.72
N LEU A 99 2.81 7.14 14.94
CA LEU A 99 2.04 7.65 13.81
C LEU A 99 0.61 7.94 14.29
N PRO A 100 0.23 9.22 14.50
CA PRO A 100 -0.94 9.59 15.31
C PRO A 100 -2.30 9.13 14.77
N PHE A 101 -2.38 8.74 13.49
CA PHE A 101 -3.63 8.35 12.83
C PHE A 101 -3.70 6.85 12.53
N LEU A 102 -2.65 6.09 12.85
CA LEU A 102 -2.63 4.65 12.65
C LEU A 102 -2.82 3.95 13.99
N THR A 103 -4.05 3.61 14.31
CA THR A 103 -4.42 2.87 15.53
C THR A 103 -4.58 1.38 15.28
N SER A 104 -5.07 1.03 14.08
CA SER A 104 -5.26 -0.34 13.64
C SER A 104 -5.22 -0.43 12.11
N TYR A 105 -5.00 -1.61 11.59
CA TYR A 105 -5.08 -1.90 10.15
C TYR A 105 -5.54 -3.33 9.91
N CYS A 106 -6.11 -3.59 8.74
CA CYS A 106 -6.47 -4.93 8.30
C CYS A 106 -5.42 -5.46 7.31
N ASN A 107 -4.90 -6.66 7.60
CA ASN A 107 -3.99 -7.38 6.71
C ASN A 107 -4.78 -8.32 5.79
N VAL A 108 -5.00 -7.88 4.56
CA VAL A 108 -5.77 -8.67 3.56
C VAL A 108 -5.02 -9.89 3.09
N GLN A 109 -3.69 -9.91 3.10
CA GLN A 109 -2.90 -11.10 2.76
C GLN A 109 -3.25 -12.26 3.70
N ASP A 110 -3.20 -12.04 5.01
CA ASP A 110 -3.54 -13.07 6.01
C ASP A 110 -5.01 -13.51 5.89
N TYR A 111 -5.90 -12.58 5.56
CA TYR A 111 -7.31 -12.87 5.33
C TYR A 111 -7.51 -13.78 4.11
N CYS A 112 -6.92 -13.42 2.96
CA CYS A 112 -7.01 -14.24 1.73
C CYS A 112 -6.32 -15.61 1.90
N GLU A 113 -5.19 -15.69 2.59
CA GLU A 113 -4.52 -16.96 2.90
C GLU A 113 -5.43 -17.89 3.70
N LYS A 114 -6.17 -17.38 4.67
CA LYS A 114 -7.15 -18.15 5.45
C LYS A 114 -8.31 -18.62 4.58
N CYS A 115 -8.91 -17.74 3.79
CA CYS A 115 -10.03 -18.09 2.90
C CYS A 115 -9.65 -19.13 1.85
N LEU A 116 -8.45 -19.05 1.30
CA LEU A 116 -7.91 -20.00 0.32
C LEU A 116 -7.36 -21.28 0.95
N SER A 117 -7.34 -21.38 2.29
CA SER A 117 -6.72 -22.49 3.03
C SER A 117 -5.26 -22.75 2.63
N VAL A 118 -4.52 -21.68 2.33
CA VAL A 118 -3.09 -21.74 2.02
C VAL A 118 -2.33 -22.00 3.32
N ASN A 119 -1.89 -23.23 3.53
CA ASN A 119 -1.19 -23.66 4.75
C ASN A 119 0.33 -23.63 4.63
N ASP A 120 0.86 -23.20 3.51
CA ASP A 120 2.32 -23.14 3.31
C ASP A 120 2.91 -21.94 4.02
N LYS A 121 3.42 -22.18 5.23
CA LYS A 121 4.12 -21.14 6.03
C LYS A 121 5.51 -20.78 5.50
N SER A 122 5.96 -21.42 4.43
CA SER A 122 7.30 -21.20 3.86
C SER A 122 7.36 -19.98 2.94
N SER A 123 6.23 -19.54 2.39
CA SER A 123 6.14 -18.36 1.53
C SER A 123 4.83 -17.61 1.75
N GLN A 124 4.90 -16.28 1.83
CA GLN A 124 3.72 -15.43 1.87
C GLN A 124 3.06 -15.38 0.49
N LEU A 125 1.73 -15.37 0.46
CA LEU A 125 0.94 -15.26 -0.77
C LEU A 125 1.15 -13.88 -1.42
N GLY A 126 1.72 -13.83 -2.61
CA GLY A 126 1.86 -12.60 -3.38
C GLY A 126 0.52 -12.09 -3.89
N LEU A 127 0.35 -10.76 -3.99
CA LEU A 127 -0.90 -10.11 -4.44
C LEU A 127 -1.31 -10.57 -5.84
N SER A 128 -0.39 -10.57 -6.80
CA SER A 128 -0.65 -11.04 -8.17
C SER A 128 -0.98 -12.54 -8.22
N VAL A 129 -0.31 -13.36 -7.40
CA VAL A 129 -0.60 -14.79 -7.31
C VAL A 129 -2.00 -15.02 -6.76
N CYS A 130 -2.42 -14.28 -5.73
CA CYS A 130 -3.78 -14.34 -5.22
C CYS A 130 -4.80 -13.94 -6.30
N ALA A 131 -4.57 -12.84 -7.00
CA ALA A 131 -5.45 -12.39 -8.07
C ALA A 131 -5.58 -13.44 -9.19
N ASP A 132 -4.48 -14.07 -9.60
CA ASP A 132 -4.49 -15.16 -10.58
C ASP A 132 -5.29 -16.38 -10.10
N MET A 133 -5.11 -16.79 -8.84
CA MET A 133 -5.88 -17.89 -8.22
C MET A 133 -7.40 -17.60 -8.20
N LEU A 134 -7.78 -16.33 -8.06
CA LEU A 134 -9.16 -15.86 -8.04
C LEU A 134 -9.71 -15.52 -9.43
N ALA A 135 -8.92 -15.69 -10.49
CA ALA A 135 -9.24 -15.28 -11.86
C ALA A 135 -9.64 -13.79 -11.97
N ILE A 136 -9.04 -12.94 -11.13
CA ILE A 136 -9.22 -11.49 -11.17
C ILE A 136 -8.29 -10.91 -12.22
N ASN A 137 -8.87 -10.24 -13.22
CA ASN A 137 -8.08 -9.55 -14.23
C ASN A 137 -7.47 -8.26 -13.68
N PHE A 138 -6.19 -8.05 -13.96
CA PHE A 138 -5.46 -6.83 -13.61
C PHE A 138 -4.43 -6.49 -14.70
N ASP A 139 -4.03 -5.22 -14.79
CA ASP A 139 -3.01 -4.79 -15.74
C ASP A 139 -1.61 -5.08 -15.18
N VAL A 140 -0.92 -6.03 -15.81
CA VAL A 140 0.47 -6.39 -15.43
C VAL A 140 1.44 -5.21 -15.64
N GLU A 141 1.15 -4.31 -16.58
CA GLU A 141 1.99 -3.13 -16.83
C GLU A 141 1.87 -2.05 -15.74
N GLU A 142 0.75 -2.03 -15.02
CA GLU A 142 0.52 -1.12 -13.90
C GLU A 142 0.89 -1.72 -12.53
N GLN A 143 1.26 -2.99 -12.47
CA GLN A 143 1.74 -3.61 -11.24
C GLN A 143 2.89 -2.80 -10.62
N HIS A 144 2.95 -2.80 -9.29
CA HIS A 144 3.93 -2.06 -8.49
C HIS A 144 3.79 -0.52 -8.53
N ARG A 145 2.70 -0.01 -9.09
CA ARG A 145 2.21 1.33 -8.77
C ARG A 145 1.30 1.20 -7.56
N ALA A 146 1.55 2.04 -6.55
CA ALA A 146 0.88 1.91 -5.24
C ALA A 146 -0.65 1.95 -5.34
N TYR A 147 -1.18 2.79 -6.25
CA TYR A 147 -2.61 2.87 -6.54
C TYR A 147 -3.18 1.57 -7.14
N ALA A 148 -2.49 1.01 -8.14
CA ALA A 148 -2.95 -0.21 -8.82
C ALA A 148 -2.94 -1.42 -7.86
N ASP A 149 -1.92 -1.52 -7.02
CA ASP A 149 -1.81 -2.57 -6.00
C ASP A 149 -2.90 -2.40 -4.91
N ALA A 150 -3.24 -1.17 -4.53
CA ALA A 150 -4.35 -0.90 -3.60
C ALA A 150 -5.71 -1.33 -4.19
N GLU A 151 -5.97 -1.03 -5.46
CA GLU A 151 -7.19 -1.44 -6.15
C GLU A 151 -7.27 -2.95 -6.32
N LEU A 152 -6.16 -3.61 -6.64
CA LEU A 152 -6.10 -5.07 -6.74
C LEU A 152 -6.30 -5.74 -5.38
N THR A 153 -5.74 -5.18 -4.30
CA THR A 153 -5.98 -5.63 -2.92
C THR A 153 -7.47 -5.58 -2.57
N LEU A 154 -8.15 -4.50 -2.91
CA LEU A 154 -9.59 -4.37 -2.73
C LEU A 154 -10.37 -5.45 -3.50
N LYS A 155 -10.01 -5.73 -4.75
CA LYS A 155 -10.65 -6.78 -5.57
C LYS A 155 -10.49 -8.16 -4.95
N CYS A 156 -9.30 -8.50 -4.45
CA CYS A 156 -9.05 -9.76 -3.75
C CYS A 156 -9.87 -9.87 -2.45
N MET A 157 -9.90 -8.82 -1.64
CA MET A 157 -10.69 -8.76 -0.42
C MET A 157 -12.19 -8.94 -0.71
N LYS A 158 -12.69 -8.20 -1.68
CA LYS A 158 -14.11 -8.21 -2.07
C LYS A 158 -14.61 -9.57 -2.54
N HIS A 159 -13.72 -10.39 -3.11
CA HIS A 159 -14.05 -11.73 -3.59
C HIS A 159 -14.55 -12.66 -2.47
N PHE A 160 -14.08 -12.46 -1.25
CA PHE A 160 -14.39 -13.35 -0.12
C PHE A 160 -15.36 -12.76 0.90
N VAL A 161 -15.51 -11.44 0.96
CA VAL A 161 -16.17 -10.76 2.09
C VAL A 161 -17.64 -11.12 2.27
N GLU A 162 -18.32 -11.53 1.21
CA GLU A 162 -19.72 -11.96 1.27
C GLU A 162 -19.86 -13.35 1.95
N ASP A 163 -18.90 -14.26 1.67
CA ASP A 163 -18.91 -15.63 2.21
C ASP A 163 -18.16 -15.72 3.54
N TYR A 164 -17.18 -14.89 3.76
CA TYR A 164 -16.32 -14.85 4.94
C TYR A 164 -16.21 -13.41 5.48
N PRO A 165 -17.22 -12.94 6.24
CA PRO A 165 -17.17 -11.59 6.82
C PRO A 165 -15.91 -11.35 7.65
N ILE A 166 -15.36 -10.15 7.58
CA ILE A 166 -14.25 -9.74 8.43
C ILE A 166 -14.85 -9.31 9.75
N ASP A 167 -14.55 -10.04 10.82
CA ASP A 167 -14.95 -9.67 12.17
C ASP A 167 -14.19 -8.44 12.66
N ASP A 168 -14.87 -7.57 13.42
CA ASP A 168 -14.33 -6.34 14.02
C ASP A 168 -13.21 -6.58 15.05
#